data_10ac3dead9c505c225d486f5a52359d8
#
_entry.id   10ac3dead9c505c225d486f5a52359d8
#
_cell.length_a   1.000
_cell.length_b   1.000
_cell.length_c   1.000
_cell.angle_alpha   90.00
_cell.angle_beta   90.00
_cell.angle_gamma   90.00
#
_symmetry.space_group_name_H-M   'P 1'
#
loop_
_entity.id
_entity.type
_entity.pdbx_description
1 polymer ?
#
loop_
_entity_poly.entity_id
_entity_poly.type
_entity_poly.pdbx_seq_one_letter_code
_entity_poly.pdbx_strand_id
1 'polypeptide(L)'
;MRASSGSDFGLAPMHMYPDLAPWFHLLTHPSDYWDEAAFVTRVVDEIAVGEATTLLELGSGGGNNASHLKARFTCTLVDISPDMLALSRTLNPECEHLEADMRTVRLGREFDVVFIHDAIGYLTTEADLRAAIETAAVHVRPGGVVILTPDATTEIFKPKTDHGGHDGEDGRSLRYLEWVHPATGSTYAVDYLIIARGPCDEDLRVVHDRHTLGLFPRSTWEQLIVEAGLELVDTTVENPYELEQAAFSARRPTT
;
A
#
# COMPACT_ATOMS: atom_id res chain seq x y z
N MET A 1 -29.64 3.47 -40.95
CA MET A 1 -28.81 2.99 -39.84
C MET A 1 -27.71 4.02 -39.61
N ARG A 2 -27.83 4.81 -38.57
CA ARG A 2 -26.76 5.77 -38.19
C ARG A 2 -25.92 5.10 -37.13
N ALA A 3 -24.59 5.01 -37.37
CA ALA A 3 -23.64 4.57 -36.38
C ALA A 3 -23.64 5.56 -35.19
N SER A 4 -23.91 5.07 -34.00
CA SER A 4 -23.77 5.84 -32.79
C SER A 4 -22.28 6.02 -32.49
N SER A 5 -21.87 7.27 -32.41
CA SER A 5 -20.57 7.73 -31.95
C SER A 5 -20.22 7.11 -30.60
N GLY A 6 -18.98 6.57 -30.50
CA GLY A 6 -18.43 6.05 -29.25
C GLY A 6 -18.49 7.13 -28.17
N SER A 7 -19.04 6.76 -27.04
CA SER A 7 -18.95 7.54 -25.82
C SER A 7 -17.50 7.55 -25.35
N ASP A 8 -16.95 8.74 -25.30
CA ASP A 8 -15.72 9.08 -24.62
C ASP A 8 -15.90 8.72 -23.13
N PHE A 9 -15.38 7.58 -22.70
CA PHE A 9 -15.30 7.24 -21.28
C PHE A 9 -14.16 8.07 -20.71
N GLY A 10 -14.44 9.35 -20.40
CA GLY A 10 -13.57 10.17 -19.61
C GLY A 10 -13.21 9.39 -18.33
N LEU A 11 -11.92 9.33 -17.98
CA LEU A 11 -11.44 8.74 -16.75
C LEU A 11 -12.23 9.37 -15.59
N ALA A 12 -13.12 8.59 -14.99
CA ALA A 12 -13.82 9.02 -13.79
C ALA A 12 -12.78 9.22 -12.67
N PRO A 13 -12.93 10.24 -11.81
CA PRO A 13 -12.05 10.41 -10.67
C PRO A 13 -12.12 9.16 -9.79
N MET A 14 -10.98 8.76 -9.20
CA MET A 14 -10.93 7.65 -8.24
C MET A 14 -11.89 7.93 -7.08
N HIS A 15 -12.90 7.08 -6.90
CA HIS A 15 -13.94 7.24 -5.88
C HIS A 15 -13.64 6.45 -4.59
N MET A 16 -12.74 5.47 -4.66
CA MET A 16 -12.46 4.55 -3.54
C MET A 16 -12.03 5.30 -2.27
N TYR A 17 -11.14 6.26 -2.40
CA TYR A 17 -10.59 6.93 -1.23
C TYR A 17 -11.46 8.06 -0.65
N PRO A 18 -12.04 8.98 -1.43
CA PRO A 18 -12.91 10.00 -0.85
C PRO A 18 -14.34 9.50 -0.55
N ASP A 19 -14.96 8.76 -1.48
CA ASP A 19 -16.39 8.43 -1.38
C ASP A 19 -16.65 7.13 -0.61
N LEU A 20 -15.71 6.20 -0.61
CA LEU A 20 -15.81 4.88 0.02
C LEU A 20 -14.92 4.72 1.25
N ALA A 21 -14.20 5.78 1.70
CA ALA A 21 -13.39 5.71 2.91
C ALA A 21 -14.15 5.11 4.12
N PRO A 22 -15.41 5.47 4.41
CA PRO A 22 -16.16 4.86 5.51
C PRO A 22 -16.43 3.35 5.36
N TRP A 23 -16.22 2.79 4.15
CA TRP A 23 -16.44 1.39 3.80
C TRP A 23 -15.13 0.63 3.61
N PHE A 24 -13.99 1.30 3.71
CA PHE A 24 -12.69 0.74 3.38
C PHE A 24 -12.37 -0.53 4.18
N HIS A 25 -12.66 -0.54 5.49
CA HIS A 25 -12.44 -1.73 6.32
C HIS A 25 -13.44 -2.87 6.06
N LEU A 26 -14.43 -2.68 5.19
CA LEU A 26 -15.28 -3.75 4.64
C LEU A 26 -14.81 -4.20 3.25
N LEU A 27 -14.02 -3.38 2.56
CA LEU A 27 -13.33 -3.77 1.34
C LEU A 27 -12.15 -4.68 1.67
N THR A 28 -11.32 -4.23 2.62
CA THR A 28 -10.14 -4.91 3.12
C THR A 28 -10.10 -4.78 4.64
N HIS A 29 -10.29 -5.90 5.33
CA HIS A 29 -10.47 -5.87 6.78
C HIS A 29 -9.11 -5.84 7.51
N PRO A 30 -8.95 -5.10 8.61
CA PRO A 30 -7.68 -5.07 9.35
C PRO A 30 -7.15 -6.46 9.73
N SER A 31 -8.03 -7.45 10.02
CA SER A 31 -7.60 -8.83 10.33
C SER A 31 -6.86 -9.53 9.20
N ASP A 32 -7.04 -9.10 7.96
CA ASP A 32 -6.43 -9.73 6.79
C ASP A 32 -4.92 -9.41 6.68
N TYR A 33 -4.46 -8.38 7.44
CA TYR A 33 -3.08 -7.87 7.43
C TYR A 33 -2.17 -8.46 8.51
N TRP A 34 -2.65 -9.46 9.25
CA TRP A 34 -1.85 -10.09 10.32
C TRP A 34 -0.55 -10.72 9.80
N ASP A 35 -0.64 -11.48 8.72
CA ASP A 35 0.52 -12.20 8.17
C ASP A 35 1.55 -11.24 7.58
N GLU A 36 1.12 -10.13 6.96
CA GLU A 36 1.99 -9.07 6.46
C GLU A 36 2.72 -8.35 7.60
N ALA A 37 2.01 -7.94 8.62
CA ALA A 37 2.61 -7.30 9.80
C ALA A 37 3.58 -8.24 10.52
N ALA A 38 3.27 -9.54 10.58
CA ALA A 38 4.15 -10.55 11.12
C ALA A 38 5.40 -10.75 10.24
N PHE A 39 5.25 -10.71 8.91
CA PHE A 39 6.37 -10.74 7.97
C PHE A 39 7.28 -9.52 8.20
N VAL A 40 6.73 -8.31 8.21
CA VAL A 40 7.49 -7.07 8.47
C VAL A 40 8.27 -7.16 9.79
N THR A 41 7.61 -7.59 10.86
CA THR A 41 8.25 -7.72 12.18
C THR A 41 9.41 -8.70 12.15
N ARG A 42 9.25 -9.88 11.55
CA ARG A 42 10.33 -10.88 11.44
C ARG A 42 11.49 -10.40 10.59
N VAL A 43 11.24 -9.72 9.47
CA VAL A 43 12.29 -9.14 8.64
C VAL A 43 13.10 -8.12 9.44
N VAL A 44 12.42 -7.23 10.19
CA VAL A 44 13.10 -6.24 11.04
C VAL A 44 13.96 -6.93 12.09
N ASP A 45 13.45 -7.96 12.77
CA ASP A 45 14.20 -8.68 13.81
C ASP A 45 15.43 -9.42 13.25
N GLU A 46 15.39 -9.83 11.96
CA GLU A 46 16.53 -10.50 11.29
C GLU A 46 17.61 -9.51 10.83
N ILE A 47 17.23 -8.37 10.24
CA ILE A 47 18.18 -7.54 9.49
C ILE A 47 18.52 -6.19 10.12
N ALA A 48 17.75 -5.70 11.11
CA ALA A 48 18.04 -4.44 11.79
C ALA A 48 19.33 -4.53 12.64
N VAL A 49 20.12 -3.48 12.61
CA VAL A 49 21.27 -3.34 13.53
C VAL A 49 20.83 -2.61 14.79
N GLY A 50 20.84 -3.35 15.92
CA GLY A 50 20.37 -2.83 17.20
C GLY A 50 18.85 -2.92 17.37
N GLU A 51 18.34 -2.31 18.44
CA GLU A 51 16.93 -2.32 18.75
C GLU A 51 16.13 -1.44 17.74
N ALA A 52 15.00 -1.95 17.29
CA ALA A 52 14.08 -1.23 16.41
C ALA A 52 12.74 -1.02 17.15
N THR A 53 12.39 0.22 17.41
CA THR A 53 11.20 0.62 18.21
C THR A 53 10.28 1.60 17.50
N THR A 54 10.77 2.27 16.44
CA THR A 54 10.02 3.29 15.69
C THR A 54 9.82 2.87 14.25
N LEU A 55 8.62 3.10 13.72
CA LEU A 55 8.25 2.76 12.36
C LEU A 55 7.56 3.94 11.68
N LEU A 56 7.99 4.25 10.46
CA LEU A 56 7.33 5.15 9.54
C LEU A 56 6.65 4.32 8.44
N GLU A 57 5.33 4.43 8.32
CA GLU A 57 4.58 3.85 7.19
C GLU A 57 4.20 4.96 6.21
N LEU A 58 4.64 4.85 4.96
CA LEU A 58 4.34 5.78 3.89
C LEU A 58 3.26 5.17 2.98
N GLY A 59 2.15 5.90 2.79
CA GLY A 59 0.95 5.37 2.13
C GLY A 59 0.16 4.43 3.03
N SER A 60 -0.03 4.83 4.30
CA SER A 60 -0.63 3.98 5.33
C SER A 60 -2.12 3.69 5.14
N GLY A 61 -2.79 4.43 4.25
CA GLY A 61 -4.22 4.25 4.00
C GLY A 61 -5.07 4.27 5.27
N GLY A 62 -5.96 3.32 5.41
CA GLY A 62 -6.85 3.12 6.58
C GLY A 62 -6.15 2.59 7.83
N GLY A 63 -4.82 2.36 7.78
CA GLY A 63 -4.02 1.94 8.92
C GLY A 63 -4.12 0.45 9.27
N ASN A 64 -4.43 -0.39 8.30
CA ASN A 64 -4.63 -1.83 8.52
C ASN A 64 -3.35 -2.51 9.03
N ASN A 65 -2.21 -2.32 8.36
CA ASN A 65 -0.91 -2.83 8.81
C ASN A 65 -0.53 -2.27 10.18
N ALA A 66 -0.67 -0.95 10.36
CA ALA A 66 -0.37 -0.27 11.61
C ALA A 66 -1.18 -0.83 12.79
N SER A 67 -2.41 -1.32 12.56
CA SER A 67 -3.25 -1.90 13.63
C SER A 67 -2.60 -3.11 14.32
N HIS A 68 -1.69 -3.79 13.63
CA HIS A 68 -0.90 -4.90 14.15
C HIS A 68 0.53 -4.46 14.53
N LEU A 69 1.18 -3.64 13.69
CA LEU A 69 2.56 -3.19 13.88
C LEU A 69 2.73 -2.32 15.14
N LYS A 70 1.71 -1.56 15.55
CA LYS A 70 1.69 -0.73 16.75
C LYS A 70 1.88 -1.50 18.06
N ALA A 71 1.67 -2.81 18.06
CA ALA A 71 1.98 -3.67 19.20
C ALA A 71 3.50 -3.79 19.46
N ARG A 72 4.31 -3.59 18.42
CA ARG A 72 5.77 -3.72 18.44
C ARG A 72 6.48 -2.38 18.30
N PHE A 73 5.92 -1.44 17.54
CA PHE A 73 6.56 -0.19 17.16
C PHE A 73 5.73 1.04 17.56
N THR A 74 6.42 2.15 17.84
CA THR A 74 5.78 3.47 17.84
C THR A 74 5.65 3.91 16.38
N CYS A 75 4.41 3.91 15.87
CA CYS A 75 4.13 4.14 14.45
C CYS A 75 3.84 5.61 14.15
N THR A 76 4.42 6.11 13.06
CA THR A 76 4.06 7.36 12.38
C THR A 76 3.51 6.99 11.01
N LEU A 77 2.28 7.42 10.73
CA LEU A 77 1.51 7.03 9.56
C LEU A 77 1.35 8.23 8.63
N VAL A 78 1.80 8.09 7.39
CA VAL A 78 1.74 9.14 6.36
C VAL A 78 0.87 8.65 5.22
N ASP A 79 -0.12 9.46 4.84
CA ASP A 79 -0.93 9.22 3.64
C ASP A 79 -1.29 10.55 2.98
N ILE A 80 -1.56 10.52 1.69
CA ILE A 80 -2.00 11.70 0.93
C ILE A 80 -3.49 11.99 1.10
N SER A 81 -4.27 10.99 1.51
CA SER A 81 -5.72 11.06 1.68
C SER A 81 -6.10 11.43 3.12
N PRO A 82 -6.66 12.62 3.38
CA PRO A 82 -7.14 12.99 4.70
C PRO A 82 -8.28 12.09 5.20
N ASP A 83 -9.11 11.55 4.28
CA ASP A 83 -10.23 10.66 4.63
C ASP A 83 -9.71 9.30 5.10
N MET A 84 -8.68 8.75 4.46
CA MET A 84 -8.03 7.52 4.90
C MET A 84 -7.33 7.71 6.25
N LEU A 85 -6.66 8.84 6.46
CA LEU A 85 -6.08 9.17 7.76
C LEU A 85 -7.14 9.35 8.87
N ALA A 86 -8.31 9.89 8.55
CA ALA A 86 -9.41 9.99 9.50
C ALA A 86 -9.90 8.61 9.95
N LEU A 87 -10.01 7.67 9.00
CA LEU A 87 -10.34 6.28 9.29
C LEU A 87 -9.24 5.61 10.13
N SER A 88 -7.97 5.79 9.73
CA SER A 88 -6.82 5.26 10.46
C SER A 88 -6.73 5.78 11.90
N ARG A 89 -7.03 7.06 12.14
CA ARG A 89 -7.08 7.62 13.51
C ARG A 89 -8.12 6.95 14.41
N THR A 90 -9.20 6.47 13.83
CA THR A 90 -10.22 5.72 14.58
C THR A 90 -9.72 4.34 14.99
N LEU A 91 -8.98 3.66 14.08
CA LEU A 91 -8.42 2.34 14.30
C LEU A 91 -7.15 2.38 15.17
N ASN A 92 -6.32 3.42 14.99
CA ASN A 92 -5.00 3.56 15.59
C ASN A 92 -4.83 4.92 16.29
N PRO A 93 -5.64 5.25 17.31
CA PRO A 93 -5.62 6.58 17.94
C PRO A 93 -4.30 6.92 18.64
N GLU A 94 -3.48 5.93 18.99
CA GLU A 94 -2.16 6.07 19.58
C GLU A 94 -1.05 6.41 18.60
N CYS A 95 -1.29 6.23 17.29
CA CYS A 95 -0.30 6.52 16.26
C CYS A 95 -0.32 8.00 15.86
N GLU A 96 0.82 8.52 15.42
CA GLU A 96 0.89 9.83 14.77
C GLU A 96 0.43 9.72 13.32
N HIS A 97 -0.39 10.67 12.84
CA HIS A 97 -0.93 10.68 11.49
C HIS A 97 -0.63 12.00 10.80
N LEU A 98 0.01 11.96 9.63
CA LEU A 98 0.46 13.11 8.88
C LEU A 98 -0.05 13.03 7.43
N GLU A 99 -0.70 14.09 6.98
CA GLU A 99 -1.10 14.23 5.57
C GLU A 99 0.09 14.73 4.75
N ALA A 100 0.62 13.86 3.88
CA ALA A 100 1.72 14.21 2.99
C ALA A 100 1.87 13.19 1.85
N ASP A 101 2.58 13.63 0.81
CA ASP A 101 2.96 12.78 -0.33
C ASP A 101 4.26 12.03 -0.02
N MET A 102 4.23 10.69 -0.15
CA MET A 102 5.38 9.80 0.09
C MET A 102 6.59 10.14 -0.79
N ARG A 103 6.41 10.80 -1.94
CA ARG A 103 7.51 11.21 -2.83
C ARG A 103 8.32 12.38 -2.29
N THR A 104 7.70 13.22 -1.48
CA THR A 104 8.27 14.53 -1.13
C THR A 104 8.33 14.86 0.35
N VAL A 105 7.66 14.09 1.20
CA VAL A 105 7.64 14.35 2.65
C VAL A 105 9.06 14.34 3.24
N ARG A 106 9.33 15.29 4.13
CA ARG A 106 10.59 15.39 4.87
C ARG A 106 10.28 15.76 6.32
N LEU A 107 10.27 14.75 7.20
CA LEU A 107 9.87 14.90 8.61
C LEU A 107 11.00 15.46 9.50
N GLY A 108 12.24 15.54 8.98
CA GLY A 108 13.39 16.04 9.74
C GLY A 108 13.83 15.14 10.90
N ARG A 109 13.42 13.89 10.90
CA ARG A 109 13.77 12.83 11.87
C ARG A 109 13.90 11.49 11.19
N GLU A 110 14.62 10.58 11.83
CA GLU A 110 14.88 9.23 11.34
C GLU A 110 14.10 8.19 12.18
N PHE A 111 13.84 7.04 11.59
CA PHE A 111 13.12 5.90 12.16
C PHE A 111 13.96 4.64 12.08
N ASP A 112 13.66 3.66 12.92
CA ASP A 112 14.31 2.34 12.85
C ASP A 112 13.84 1.56 11.63
N VAL A 113 12.57 1.75 11.24
CA VAL A 113 11.92 1.07 10.12
C VAL A 113 11.18 2.08 9.25
N VAL A 114 11.31 1.95 7.93
CA VAL A 114 10.42 2.61 6.95
C VAL A 114 9.75 1.52 6.13
N PHE A 115 8.42 1.54 6.12
CA PHE A 115 7.59 0.57 5.43
C PHE A 115 6.72 1.26 4.37
N ILE A 116 6.67 0.70 3.16
CA ILE A 116 5.76 1.12 2.10
C ILE A 116 5.13 -0.15 1.52
N HIS A 117 3.83 -0.29 1.77
CA HIS A 117 3.03 -1.40 1.27
C HIS A 117 2.45 -1.08 -0.14
N ASP A 118 1.37 -1.66 -0.53
CA ASP A 118 0.69 -1.58 -1.84
C ASP A 118 0.57 -0.17 -2.41
N ALA A 119 0.49 0.87 -1.55
CA ALA A 119 0.41 2.27 -1.98
C ALA A 119 1.55 2.70 -2.93
N ILE A 120 2.69 2.01 -2.88
CA ILE A 120 3.82 2.27 -3.78
C ILE A 120 3.47 1.89 -5.24
N GLY A 121 2.50 1.02 -5.44
CA GLY A 121 1.96 0.64 -6.75
C GLY A 121 1.31 1.80 -7.51
N TYR A 122 0.85 2.85 -6.83
CA TYR A 122 0.30 4.05 -7.49
C TYR A 122 1.36 4.92 -8.17
N LEU A 123 2.63 4.64 -7.97
CA LEU A 123 3.74 5.34 -8.62
C LEU A 123 3.94 4.76 -10.02
N THR A 124 3.36 5.39 -11.03
CA THR A 124 3.32 4.88 -12.41
C THR A 124 4.55 5.24 -13.26
N THR A 125 5.45 6.06 -12.71
CA THR A 125 6.71 6.43 -13.36
C THR A 125 7.92 6.05 -12.52
N GLU A 126 9.04 5.71 -13.17
CA GLU A 126 10.29 5.42 -12.46
C GLU A 126 10.77 6.62 -11.64
N ALA A 127 10.51 7.85 -12.11
CA ALA A 127 10.87 9.07 -11.39
C ALA A 127 10.09 9.20 -10.06
N ASP A 128 8.80 8.88 -10.05
CA ASP A 128 7.99 8.89 -8.82
C ASP A 128 8.43 7.75 -7.88
N LEU A 129 8.68 6.56 -8.42
CA LEU A 129 9.18 5.42 -7.63
C LEU A 129 10.52 5.75 -6.97
N ARG A 130 11.46 6.34 -7.72
CA ARG A 130 12.74 6.85 -7.22
C ARG A 130 12.54 7.83 -6.07
N ALA A 131 11.67 8.81 -6.24
CA ALA A 131 11.42 9.84 -5.23
C ALA A 131 10.87 9.25 -3.92
N ALA A 132 10.01 8.24 -3.99
CA ALA A 132 9.51 7.55 -2.80
C ALA A 132 10.58 6.72 -2.11
N ILE A 133 11.42 6.00 -2.87
CA ILE A 133 12.55 5.23 -2.32
C ILE A 133 13.59 6.16 -1.68
N GLU A 134 13.93 7.29 -2.31
CA GLU A 134 14.80 8.32 -1.72
C GLU A 134 14.19 8.91 -0.44
N THR A 135 12.87 9.10 -0.41
CA THR A 135 12.18 9.53 0.81
C THR A 135 12.31 8.48 1.91
N ALA A 136 12.16 7.20 1.62
CA ALA A 136 12.39 6.13 2.58
C ALA A 136 13.85 6.14 3.09
N ALA A 137 14.82 6.29 2.18
CA ALA A 137 16.25 6.29 2.51
C ALA A 137 16.68 7.44 3.45
N VAL A 138 16.07 8.63 3.28
CA VAL A 138 16.40 9.78 4.17
C VAL A 138 15.71 9.71 5.53
N HIS A 139 14.68 8.87 5.68
CA HIS A 139 13.97 8.71 6.95
C HIS A 139 14.39 7.47 7.73
N VAL A 140 15.10 6.52 7.15
CA VAL A 140 15.63 5.38 7.89
C VAL A 140 16.99 5.75 8.51
N ARG A 141 17.22 5.42 9.79
CA ARG A 141 18.50 5.66 10.44
C ARG A 141 19.60 4.72 9.92
N PRO A 142 20.90 5.03 10.12
CA PRO A 142 21.96 4.06 9.88
C PRO A 142 21.73 2.74 10.64
N GLY A 143 21.81 1.61 9.93
CA GLY A 143 21.48 0.28 10.45
C GLY A 143 19.99 -0.02 10.56
N GLY A 144 19.11 0.92 10.24
CA GLY A 144 17.66 0.72 10.15
C GLY A 144 17.23 0.05 8.85
N VAL A 145 15.97 -0.33 8.75
CA VAL A 145 15.41 -1.20 7.72
C VAL A 145 14.38 -0.47 6.85
N VAL A 146 14.44 -0.68 5.54
CA VAL A 146 13.40 -0.30 4.59
C VAL A 146 12.77 -1.56 4.03
N ILE A 147 11.43 -1.64 4.05
CA ILE A 147 10.66 -2.74 3.48
C ILE A 147 9.67 -2.16 2.47
N LEU A 148 9.71 -2.68 1.24
CA LEU A 148 8.81 -2.29 0.16
C LEU A 148 8.08 -3.54 -0.32
N THR A 149 6.75 -3.51 -0.32
CA THR A 149 5.91 -4.64 -0.74
C THR A 149 4.90 -4.21 -1.80
N PRO A 150 5.34 -3.98 -3.06
CA PRO A 150 4.41 -3.72 -4.17
C PRO A 150 3.60 -4.97 -4.52
N ASP A 151 2.39 -4.79 -5.06
CA ASP A 151 1.52 -5.88 -5.51
C ASP A 151 2.23 -6.84 -6.48
N ALA A 152 3.01 -6.30 -7.43
CA ALA A 152 3.71 -7.12 -8.41
C ALA A 152 4.97 -6.45 -8.97
N THR A 153 5.88 -7.28 -9.47
CA THR A 153 6.89 -6.92 -10.46
C THR A 153 6.54 -7.56 -11.81
N THR A 154 7.21 -7.14 -12.89
CA THR A 154 6.94 -7.70 -14.23
C THR A 154 7.12 -9.21 -14.30
N GLU A 155 7.95 -9.79 -13.43
CA GLU A 155 8.28 -11.21 -13.41
C GLU A 155 7.15 -12.08 -12.85
N ILE A 156 6.39 -11.54 -11.87
CA ILE A 156 5.32 -12.28 -11.20
C ILE A 156 3.92 -11.84 -11.63
N PHE A 157 3.81 -10.67 -12.28
CA PHE A 157 2.53 -10.10 -12.70
C PHE A 157 1.72 -11.05 -13.58
N LYS A 158 0.44 -11.19 -13.25
CA LYS A 158 -0.54 -11.92 -14.08
C LYS A 158 -1.88 -11.18 -14.05
N PRO A 159 -2.51 -10.97 -15.22
CA PRO A 159 -3.91 -10.54 -15.26
C PRO A 159 -4.76 -11.58 -14.52
N LYS A 160 -5.66 -11.09 -13.65
CA LYS A 160 -6.54 -11.96 -12.86
C LYS A 160 -7.89 -11.29 -12.62
N THR A 161 -8.82 -12.07 -12.12
CA THR A 161 -10.07 -11.57 -11.55
C THR A 161 -10.19 -12.13 -10.15
N ASP A 162 -10.52 -11.27 -9.21
CA ASP A 162 -10.71 -11.63 -7.82
C ASP A 162 -11.99 -11.03 -7.26
N HIS A 163 -12.43 -11.47 -6.09
CA HIS A 163 -13.62 -10.97 -5.42
C HIS A 163 -13.51 -11.17 -3.92
N GLY A 164 -14.19 -10.31 -3.16
CA GLY A 164 -14.16 -10.40 -1.71
C GLY A 164 -15.13 -9.42 -1.05
N GLY A 165 -14.79 -9.05 0.18
CA GLY A 165 -15.51 -8.11 1.01
C GLY A 165 -16.07 -8.72 2.28
N HIS A 166 -16.45 -7.87 3.22
CA HIS A 166 -16.81 -8.22 4.59
C HIS A 166 -18.20 -7.73 5.00
N ASP A 167 -18.74 -8.33 6.03
CA ASP A 167 -19.93 -7.88 6.74
C ASP A 167 -19.50 -7.17 8.03
N GLY A 168 -19.97 -5.95 8.24
CA GLY A 168 -19.71 -5.19 9.45
C GLY A 168 -20.69 -5.52 10.58
N GLU A 169 -20.24 -5.37 11.82
CA GLU A 169 -21.09 -5.56 13.01
C GLU A 169 -22.24 -4.54 13.11
N ASP A 170 -22.11 -3.43 12.39
CA ASP A 170 -23.11 -2.35 12.29
C ASP A 170 -24.22 -2.62 11.26
N GLY A 171 -24.21 -3.80 10.65
CA GLY A 171 -25.17 -4.22 9.64
C GLY A 171 -24.85 -3.76 8.20
N ARG A 172 -23.76 -3.02 8.01
CA ARG A 172 -23.23 -2.71 6.68
C ARG A 172 -22.55 -3.94 6.08
N SER A 173 -22.53 -4.02 4.76
CA SER A 173 -21.79 -5.07 4.03
C SER A 173 -21.21 -4.50 2.77
N LEU A 174 -20.05 -5.02 2.36
CA LEU A 174 -19.45 -4.67 1.08
C LEU A 174 -19.01 -5.95 0.38
N ARG A 175 -19.21 -5.97 -0.95
CA ARG A 175 -18.65 -6.99 -1.85
C ARG A 175 -17.99 -6.28 -3.02
N TYR A 176 -16.91 -6.85 -3.53
CA TYR A 176 -16.24 -6.34 -4.72
C TYR A 176 -15.93 -7.46 -5.71
N LEU A 177 -15.83 -7.06 -6.97
CA LEU A 177 -15.17 -7.78 -8.03
C LEU A 177 -13.99 -6.93 -8.48
N GLU A 178 -12.81 -7.52 -8.48
CA GLU A 178 -11.58 -6.95 -9.01
C GLU A 178 -11.25 -7.55 -10.37
N TRP A 179 -10.88 -6.72 -11.32
CA TRP A 179 -10.43 -7.15 -12.64
C TRP A 179 -9.09 -6.50 -12.98
N VAL A 180 -8.03 -7.27 -12.87
CA VAL A 180 -6.67 -6.85 -13.24
C VAL A 180 -6.48 -7.09 -14.72
N HIS A 181 -6.29 -6.00 -15.48
CA HIS A 181 -6.09 -6.03 -16.92
C HIS A 181 -4.65 -6.39 -17.31
N PRO A 182 -4.41 -6.88 -18.55
CA PRO A 182 -3.06 -7.03 -19.08
C PRO A 182 -2.27 -5.71 -19.01
N ALA A 183 -0.99 -5.81 -18.72
CA ALA A 183 -0.10 -4.66 -18.65
C ALA A 183 0.07 -3.95 -20.00
N THR A 184 0.25 -2.64 -19.95
CA THR A 184 0.56 -1.79 -21.11
C THR A 184 1.78 -0.93 -20.76
N GLY A 185 2.92 -1.25 -21.34
CA GLY A 185 4.19 -0.61 -20.96
C GLY A 185 4.55 -0.90 -19.51
N SER A 186 4.79 0.15 -18.73
CA SER A 186 5.13 0.08 -17.30
C SER A 186 3.92 0.26 -16.38
N THR A 187 2.70 0.00 -16.86
CA THR A 187 1.48 0.15 -16.06
C THR A 187 0.47 -0.94 -16.34
N TYR A 188 -0.44 -1.15 -15.42
CA TYR A 188 -1.64 -1.95 -15.61
C TYR A 188 -2.85 -1.25 -14.97
N ALA A 189 -4.03 -1.59 -15.46
CA ALA A 189 -5.28 -1.07 -14.92
C ALA A 189 -5.98 -2.14 -14.07
N VAL A 190 -6.66 -1.70 -13.03
CA VAL A 190 -7.55 -2.53 -12.20
C VAL A 190 -8.92 -1.87 -12.16
N ASP A 191 -9.95 -2.59 -12.56
CA ASP A 191 -11.33 -2.17 -12.40
C ASP A 191 -11.92 -2.84 -11.15
N TYR A 192 -12.47 -2.04 -10.25
CA TYR A 192 -13.24 -2.48 -9.10
C TYR A 192 -14.74 -2.23 -9.33
N LEU A 193 -15.54 -3.27 -9.21
CA LEU A 193 -16.99 -3.16 -9.06
C LEU A 193 -17.31 -3.41 -7.59
N ILE A 194 -17.73 -2.35 -6.89
CA ILE A 194 -17.99 -2.38 -5.45
C ILE A 194 -19.48 -2.27 -5.22
N ILE A 195 -20.01 -3.19 -4.44
CA ILE A 195 -21.40 -3.21 -3.99
C ILE A 195 -21.41 -3.00 -2.49
N ALA A 196 -21.85 -1.82 -2.05
CA ALA A 196 -22.00 -1.46 -0.64
C ALA A 196 -23.49 -1.50 -0.28
N ARG A 197 -23.81 -2.19 0.81
CA ARG A 197 -25.16 -2.28 1.36
C ARG A 197 -25.15 -1.68 2.76
N GLY A 198 -26.01 -0.66 2.97
CA GLY A 198 -26.29 -0.10 4.28
C GLY A 198 -27.01 -1.07 5.21
N PRO A 199 -27.26 -0.68 6.46
CA PRO A 199 -27.97 -1.52 7.43
C PRO A 199 -29.45 -1.79 7.05
N CYS A 200 -30.01 -1.02 6.10
CA CYS A 200 -31.36 -1.20 5.57
C CYS A 200 -31.29 -1.82 4.17
N ASP A 201 -32.16 -2.77 3.87
CA ASP A 201 -32.17 -3.54 2.59
C ASP A 201 -32.31 -2.66 1.33
N GLU A 202 -32.88 -1.46 1.46
CA GLU A 202 -33.11 -0.53 0.34
C GLU A 202 -31.88 0.34 0.03
N ASP A 203 -30.84 0.29 0.85
CA ASP A 203 -29.64 1.15 0.74
C ASP A 203 -28.48 0.42 0.04
N LEU A 204 -28.72 0.04 -1.23
CA LEU A 204 -27.72 -0.61 -2.07
C LEU A 204 -27.07 0.40 -3.01
N ARG A 205 -25.74 0.51 -2.94
CA ARG A 205 -24.93 1.36 -3.81
C ARG A 205 -23.97 0.49 -4.63
N VAL A 206 -23.90 0.75 -5.94
CA VAL A 206 -22.91 0.11 -6.84
C VAL A 206 -21.97 1.21 -7.35
N VAL A 207 -20.68 0.97 -7.20
CA VAL A 207 -19.63 1.90 -7.64
C VAL A 207 -18.67 1.14 -8.54
N HIS A 208 -18.30 1.75 -9.67
CA HIS A 208 -17.19 1.34 -10.50
C HIS A 208 -16.05 2.32 -10.26
N ASP A 209 -14.87 1.79 -9.92
CA ASP A 209 -13.65 2.57 -9.78
C ASP A 209 -12.52 1.94 -10.60
N ARG A 210 -11.68 2.76 -11.21
CA ARG A 210 -10.57 2.29 -12.03
C ARG A 210 -9.27 2.88 -11.57
N HIS A 211 -8.33 2.00 -11.21
CA HIS A 211 -7.00 2.35 -10.78
C HIS A 211 -5.97 2.07 -11.88
N THR A 212 -4.93 2.89 -11.94
CA THR A 212 -3.76 2.64 -12.79
C THR A 212 -2.55 2.50 -11.88
N LEU A 213 -1.88 1.37 -12.00
CA LEU A 213 -0.76 0.99 -11.14
C LEU A 213 0.51 0.85 -11.96
N GLY A 214 1.66 1.16 -11.35
CA GLY A 214 2.98 0.98 -11.92
C GLY A 214 3.40 -0.49 -11.93
N LEU A 215 4.13 -0.87 -12.95
CA LEU A 215 4.66 -2.23 -13.10
C LEU A 215 6.10 -2.15 -13.60
N PHE A 216 7.04 -2.41 -12.70
CA PHE A 216 8.46 -2.33 -12.98
C PHE A 216 9.13 -3.69 -12.79
N PRO A 217 10.19 -4.00 -13.58
CA PRO A 217 11.00 -5.18 -13.36
C PRO A 217 11.68 -5.14 -11.99
N ARG A 218 11.88 -6.30 -11.38
CA ARG A 218 12.62 -6.44 -10.12
C ARG A 218 13.96 -5.69 -10.16
N SER A 219 14.66 -5.77 -11.28
CA SER A 219 15.95 -5.07 -11.47
C SER A 219 15.85 -3.54 -11.35
N THR A 220 14.74 -2.93 -11.75
CA THR A 220 14.51 -1.49 -11.56
C THR A 220 14.38 -1.14 -10.08
N TRP A 221 13.63 -1.92 -9.30
CA TRP A 221 13.52 -1.75 -7.86
C TRP A 221 14.88 -1.85 -7.17
N GLU A 222 15.62 -2.92 -7.46
CA GLU A 222 16.94 -3.18 -6.90
C GLU A 222 17.93 -2.05 -7.23
N GLN A 223 17.92 -1.58 -8.48
CA GLN A 223 18.75 -0.46 -8.90
C GLN A 223 18.42 0.82 -8.12
N LEU A 224 17.13 1.18 -8.03
CA LEU A 224 16.70 2.40 -7.35
C LEU A 224 17.00 2.37 -5.84
N ILE A 225 16.86 1.21 -5.20
CA ILE A 225 17.20 1.01 -3.79
C ILE A 225 18.70 1.27 -3.57
N VAL A 226 19.55 0.68 -4.42
CA VAL A 226 21.02 0.87 -4.32
C VAL A 226 21.41 2.32 -4.63
N GLU A 227 20.81 2.95 -5.66
CA GLU A 227 21.07 4.35 -6.01
C GLU A 227 20.63 5.33 -4.90
N ALA A 228 19.64 4.97 -4.08
CA ALA A 228 19.25 5.73 -2.90
C ALA A 228 20.20 5.56 -1.70
N GLY A 229 21.27 4.76 -1.85
CA GLY A 229 22.28 4.52 -0.81
C GLY A 229 21.88 3.46 0.21
N LEU A 230 20.95 2.59 -0.13
CA LEU A 230 20.54 1.45 0.69
C LEU A 230 21.24 0.16 0.21
N GLU A 231 21.48 -0.75 1.14
CA GLU A 231 21.98 -2.10 0.86
C GLU A 231 20.81 -3.07 0.80
N LEU A 232 20.61 -3.75 -0.33
CA LEU A 232 19.68 -4.88 -0.41
C LEU A 232 20.13 -5.99 0.52
N VAL A 233 19.21 -6.55 1.26
CA VAL A 233 19.48 -7.64 2.20
C VAL A 233 18.53 -8.79 1.89
N ASP A 234 19.11 -9.95 1.54
CA ASP A 234 18.35 -11.17 1.47
C ASP A 234 17.90 -11.58 2.88
N THR A 235 16.64 -11.93 3.03
CA THR A 235 16.09 -12.43 4.29
C THR A 235 15.71 -13.90 4.17
N THR A 236 15.86 -14.65 5.26
CA THR A 236 15.37 -16.03 5.36
C THR A 236 13.88 -16.09 5.73
N VAL A 237 13.28 -14.93 6.01
CA VAL A 237 11.85 -14.83 6.32
C VAL A 237 11.05 -15.04 5.04
N GLU A 238 10.24 -16.09 5.05
CA GLU A 238 9.32 -16.37 3.94
C GLU A 238 8.26 -15.28 3.85
N ASN A 239 8.11 -14.68 2.66
CA ASN A 239 6.98 -13.81 2.36
C ASN A 239 5.73 -14.68 2.20
N PRO A 240 4.68 -14.50 3.00
CA PRO A 240 3.46 -15.32 2.91
C PRO A 240 2.76 -15.21 1.55
N TYR A 241 3.05 -14.14 0.81
CA TYR A 241 2.46 -13.84 -0.50
C TYR A 241 3.47 -13.92 -1.66
N GLU A 242 4.62 -14.60 -1.51
CA GLU A 242 5.74 -14.60 -2.49
C GLU A 242 5.33 -14.89 -3.93
N LEU A 243 4.29 -15.70 -4.13
CA LEU A 243 3.80 -16.03 -5.48
C LEU A 243 2.89 -14.96 -6.09
N GLU A 244 2.40 -14.02 -5.29
CA GLU A 244 1.43 -13.00 -5.69
C GLU A 244 1.92 -11.57 -5.44
N GLN A 245 2.81 -11.38 -4.48
CA GLN A 245 3.32 -10.08 -4.07
C GLN A 245 4.85 -10.08 -3.97
N ALA A 246 5.49 -9.05 -4.50
CA ALA A 246 6.93 -8.87 -4.36
C ALA A 246 7.27 -8.22 -3.01
N ALA A 247 8.45 -8.56 -2.48
CA ALA A 247 9.01 -7.90 -1.32
C ALA A 247 10.49 -7.54 -1.56
N PHE A 248 10.87 -6.36 -1.09
CA PHE A 248 12.26 -5.88 -1.08
C PHE A 248 12.61 -5.44 0.33
N SER A 249 13.67 -6.03 0.85
CA SER A 249 14.24 -5.67 2.16
C SER A 249 15.59 -5.01 1.95
N ALA A 250 15.78 -3.87 2.56
CA ALA A 250 17.02 -3.13 2.47
C ALA A 250 17.41 -2.52 3.83
N ARG A 251 18.68 -2.21 3.99
CA ARG A 251 19.22 -1.59 5.19
C ARG A 251 20.04 -0.36 4.82
N ARG A 252 19.93 0.71 5.62
CA ARG A 252 20.85 1.83 5.49
C ARG A 252 22.21 1.45 6.11
N PRO A 253 23.33 1.60 5.37
CA PRO A 253 24.68 1.35 5.92
C PRO A 253 24.92 2.08 7.24
N THR A 254 25.76 1.49 8.11
CA THR A 254 26.11 2.09 9.40
C THR A 254 27.29 3.06 9.33
N THR A 255 27.95 3.13 8.18
CA THR A 255 29.13 3.98 7.91
C THR A 255 28.99 4.68 6.57
#